data_ed191a5d1ea37801bcc8752c01c13549
#
_entry.id   ed191a5d1ea37801bcc8752c01c13549
#
_cell.length_a   1.000
_cell.length_b   1.000
_cell.length_c   1.000
_cell.angle_alpha   90.00
_cell.angle_beta   90.00
_cell.angle_gamma   90.00
#
_symmetry.space_group_name_H-M   'P 1'
#
loop_
_entity.id
_entity.type
_entity.pdbx_description
1 polymer ?
#
loop_
_entity_poly.entity_id
_entity_poly.type
_entity_poly.pdbx_seq_one_letter_code
_entity_poly.pdbx_strand_id
1 'polypeptide(L)'
;MAKNIPTILPGTPPPEAAQTLLALLHAQGEVARLSEREQLFSSLLDSVNAVLWAFDWETRQVLYVSPAYERIFGRPVSLVLADYNEWRDSIYPDDLEFAERSLAQVLLKGSVEDREYRILNAEGQVRWLSDKCYINQQREDDRVIIVGIAEDITEKKQLESELQRLATTDVLTQSSNRRHFFECAQQAFDSAREDGTPLAFLLLDIDDFKVINDSYGHQEGDQVLQRIADSGKAVLRRGDLFGRIGGEEFAAIFPGCDAQMAEPVAERLQREIQRLSFSHGEQTYGVTVSQGLTGLTEEDVALDSLYARADAAMYQAKRQGKNQIVRG
;
A
#
# COMPACT_ATOMS: atom_id res chain seq x y z
N MET A 1 -95.49 41.50 5.19
CA MET A 1 -94.49 41.47 4.14
C MET A 1 -93.16 41.06 4.71
N ALA A 2 -92.88 39.76 4.67
CA ALA A 2 -91.56 39.22 5.14
C ALA A 2 -90.68 39.01 3.88
N LYS A 3 -89.53 39.68 3.85
CA LYS A 3 -88.52 39.50 2.81
C LYS A 3 -87.71 38.24 3.07
N ASN A 4 -87.87 37.24 2.21
CA ASN A 4 -86.97 36.08 2.13
C ASN A 4 -85.55 36.55 1.74
N ILE A 5 -84.61 36.35 2.62
CA ILE A 5 -83.16 36.44 2.34
C ILE A 5 -82.66 35.02 1.98
N PRO A 6 -82.15 34.81 0.78
CA PRO A 6 -81.57 33.48 0.46
C PRO A 6 -80.33 33.23 1.23
N THR A 7 -80.28 32.12 2.01
CA THR A 7 -79.10 31.60 2.65
C THR A 7 -78.17 31.07 1.55
N ILE A 8 -77.08 31.80 1.32
CA ILE A 8 -76.01 31.32 0.45
C ILE A 8 -75.20 30.29 1.29
N LEU A 9 -75.36 29.02 0.97
CA LEU A 9 -74.48 27.98 1.41
C LEU A 9 -73.07 28.23 0.83
N PRO A 10 -71.98 28.08 1.57
CA PRO A 10 -70.61 28.24 1.03
C PRO A 10 -70.40 27.23 -0.12
N GLY A 11 -70.19 27.80 -1.32
CA GLY A 11 -70.07 27.01 -2.54
C GLY A 11 -69.04 25.95 -2.50
N THR A 12 -69.44 24.76 -2.87
CA THR A 12 -68.52 23.70 -3.31
C THR A 12 -67.64 24.27 -4.43
N PRO A 13 -66.31 24.13 -4.38
CA PRO A 13 -65.47 24.61 -5.46
C PRO A 13 -65.91 23.94 -6.81
N PRO A 14 -65.76 24.60 -7.91
CA PRO A 14 -66.12 24.01 -9.21
C PRO A 14 -65.27 22.73 -9.41
N PRO A 15 -65.80 21.69 -10.07
CA PRO A 15 -65.15 20.37 -10.20
C PRO A 15 -63.79 20.45 -10.80
N GLU A 16 -63.44 21.40 -11.63
CA GLU A 16 -62.11 21.69 -12.17
C GLU A 16 -61.14 22.19 -11.10
N ALA A 17 -61.56 23.02 -10.16
CA ALA A 17 -60.75 23.51 -9.08
C ALA A 17 -60.39 22.37 -8.06
N ALA A 18 -61.33 21.47 -7.83
CA ALA A 18 -61.13 20.30 -6.98
C ALA A 18 -60.18 19.28 -7.63
N GLN A 19 -60.30 19.06 -8.94
CA GLN A 19 -59.36 18.20 -9.69
C GLN A 19 -57.96 18.79 -9.75
N THR A 20 -57.80 20.08 -9.95
CA THR A 20 -56.49 20.77 -9.94
C THR A 20 -55.84 20.70 -8.55
N LEU A 21 -56.61 20.86 -7.48
CA LEU A 21 -56.10 20.74 -6.11
C LEU A 21 -55.64 19.32 -5.79
N LEU A 22 -56.39 18.29 -6.21
CA LEU A 22 -56.00 16.89 -6.07
C LEU A 22 -54.71 16.56 -6.85
N ALA A 23 -54.62 17.05 -8.10
CA ALA A 23 -53.39 16.87 -8.91
C ALA A 23 -52.18 17.56 -8.27
N LEU A 24 -52.35 18.74 -7.68
CA LEU A 24 -51.29 19.46 -6.97
C LEU A 24 -50.85 18.74 -5.70
N LEU A 25 -51.78 18.19 -4.91
CA LEU A 25 -51.50 17.38 -3.74
C LEU A 25 -50.77 16.06 -4.09
N HIS A 26 -51.17 15.42 -5.19
CA HIS A 26 -50.48 14.25 -5.72
C HIS A 26 -49.06 14.58 -6.16
N ALA A 27 -48.85 15.65 -6.92
CA ALA A 27 -47.53 16.10 -7.35
C ALA A 27 -46.62 16.49 -6.16
N GLN A 28 -47.17 17.18 -5.16
CA GLN A 28 -46.44 17.49 -3.93
C GLN A 28 -46.06 16.23 -3.15
N GLY A 29 -46.95 15.24 -3.07
CA GLY A 29 -46.67 13.94 -2.43
C GLY A 29 -45.58 13.15 -3.16
N GLU A 30 -45.58 13.17 -4.50
CA GLU A 30 -44.51 12.53 -5.29
C GLU A 30 -43.16 13.23 -5.13
N VAL A 31 -43.15 14.58 -5.16
CA VAL A 31 -41.93 15.37 -4.92
C VAL A 31 -41.36 15.09 -3.52
N ALA A 32 -42.20 15.07 -2.48
CA ALA A 32 -41.78 14.77 -1.13
C ALA A 32 -41.18 13.35 -1.01
N ARG A 33 -41.84 12.37 -1.64
CA ARG A 33 -41.39 10.97 -1.65
C ARG A 33 -40.09 10.78 -2.43
N LEU A 34 -39.87 11.47 -3.53
CA LEU A 34 -38.65 11.47 -4.30
C LEU A 34 -37.50 12.12 -3.49
N SER A 35 -37.77 13.24 -2.81
CA SER A 35 -36.81 13.92 -1.96
C SER A 35 -36.38 13.06 -0.76
N GLU A 36 -37.34 12.39 -0.10
CA GLU A 36 -37.01 11.44 1.00
C GLU A 36 -36.17 10.28 0.51
N ARG A 37 -36.48 9.74 -0.66
CA ARG A 37 -35.71 8.64 -1.28
C ARG A 37 -34.30 9.07 -1.69
N GLU A 38 -34.16 10.28 -2.21
CA GLU A 38 -32.86 10.87 -2.56
C GLU A 38 -32.02 11.10 -1.32
N GLN A 39 -32.58 11.64 -0.23
CA GLN A 39 -31.87 11.83 1.04
C GLN A 39 -31.44 10.51 1.66
N LEU A 40 -32.30 9.49 1.66
CA LEU A 40 -31.95 8.16 2.15
C LEU A 40 -30.80 7.56 1.32
N PHE A 41 -30.86 7.69 0.00
CA PHE A 41 -29.85 7.19 -0.91
C PHE A 41 -28.52 7.91 -0.69
N SER A 42 -28.53 9.22 -0.55
CA SER A 42 -27.35 10.04 -0.25
C SER A 42 -26.72 9.66 1.09
N SER A 43 -27.54 9.45 2.13
CA SER A 43 -27.04 9.07 3.46
C SER A 43 -26.41 7.66 3.48
N LEU A 44 -26.96 6.72 2.70
CA LEU A 44 -26.39 5.37 2.55
C LEU A 44 -25.01 5.43 1.87
N LEU A 45 -24.88 6.28 0.84
CA LEU A 45 -23.62 6.45 0.10
C LEU A 45 -22.55 7.16 0.91
N ASP A 46 -22.94 8.12 1.74
CA ASP A 46 -22.01 8.80 2.66
C ASP A 46 -21.43 7.85 3.70
N SER A 47 -22.19 6.81 4.08
CA SER A 47 -21.73 5.79 5.02
C SER A 47 -20.70 4.81 4.42
N VAL A 48 -20.66 4.67 3.10
CA VAL A 48 -19.83 3.66 2.38
C VAL A 48 -18.49 4.25 1.89
N ASN A 49 -18.21 5.52 2.18
CA ASN A 49 -16.96 6.20 1.74
C ASN A 49 -16.70 6.07 0.23
N ALA A 50 -17.75 6.20 -0.58
CA ALA A 50 -17.71 6.02 -2.02
C ALA A 50 -18.37 7.19 -2.77
N VAL A 51 -17.78 7.55 -3.92
CA VAL A 51 -18.32 8.54 -4.84
C VAL A 51 -19.13 7.82 -5.91
N LEU A 52 -20.43 8.14 -6.01
CA LEU A 52 -21.21 7.81 -7.20
C LEU A 52 -21.04 8.91 -8.24
N TRP A 53 -20.87 8.50 -9.49
CA TRP A 53 -20.71 9.44 -10.58
C TRP A 53 -21.40 8.94 -11.86
N ALA A 54 -21.79 9.90 -12.71
CA ALA A 54 -22.32 9.66 -14.04
C ALA A 54 -21.67 10.63 -15.02
N PHE A 55 -21.26 10.12 -16.17
CA PHE A 55 -20.50 10.83 -17.18
C PHE A 55 -21.03 10.56 -18.58
N ASP A 56 -21.27 11.62 -19.34
CA ASP A 56 -21.64 11.53 -20.74
C ASP A 56 -20.37 11.48 -21.59
N TRP A 57 -20.18 10.33 -22.25
CA TRP A 57 -18.97 10.09 -23.03
C TRP A 57 -18.81 10.99 -24.24
N GLU A 58 -19.91 11.34 -24.91
CA GLU A 58 -19.91 12.12 -26.14
C GLU A 58 -19.66 13.61 -25.89
N THR A 59 -20.40 14.15 -24.91
CA THR A 59 -20.29 15.58 -24.55
C THR A 59 -19.13 15.86 -23.59
N ARG A 60 -18.50 14.84 -23.03
CA ARG A 60 -17.46 14.96 -21.98
C ARG A 60 -17.96 15.72 -20.75
N GLN A 61 -19.21 15.57 -20.42
CA GLN A 61 -19.83 16.24 -19.30
C GLN A 61 -20.09 15.28 -18.13
N VAL A 62 -19.71 15.71 -16.93
CA VAL A 62 -20.10 15.03 -15.69
C VAL A 62 -21.56 15.38 -15.41
N LEU A 63 -22.43 14.37 -15.39
CA LEU A 63 -23.87 14.54 -15.19
C LEU A 63 -24.27 14.51 -13.72
N TYR A 64 -23.54 13.74 -12.93
CA TYR A 64 -23.81 13.57 -11.51
C TYR A 64 -22.54 13.17 -10.76
N VAL A 65 -22.39 13.70 -9.57
CA VAL A 65 -21.39 13.26 -8.58
C VAL A 65 -22.01 13.38 -7.20
N SER A 66 -21.90 12.33 -6.39
CA SER A 66 -22.41 12.35 -5.01
C SER A 66 -21.61 13.30 -4.11
N PRO A 67 -22.19 13.81 -3.00
CA PRO A 67 -21.50 14.70 -2.06
C PRO A 67 -20.25 14.11 -1.42
N ALA A 68 -20.11 12.78 -1.40
CA ALA A 68 -18.88 12.10 -0.94
C ALA A 68 -17.61 12.55 -1.70
N TYR A 69 -17.78 13.11 -2.91
CA TYR A 69 -16.68 13.71 -3.66
C TYR A 69 -15.95 14.79 -2.87
N GLU A 70 -16.68 15.68 -2.22
CA GLU A 70 -16.07 16.77 -1.45
C GLU A 70 -15.20 16.26 -0.29
N ARG A 71 -15.62 15.16 0.34
CA ARG A 71 -14.86 14.54 1.43
C ARG A 71 -13.61 13.83 0.93
N ILE A 72 -13.69 13.16 -0.22
CA ILE A 72 -12.58 12.34 -0.76
C ILE A 72 -11.59 13.22 -1.52
N PHE A 73 -12.08 14.11 -2.40
CA PHE A 73 -11.22 14.97 -3.23
C PHE A 73 -10.89 16.31 -2.55
N GLY A 74 -11.61 16.70 -1.50
CA GLY A 74 -11.44 17.97 -0.82
C GLY A 74 -11.83 19.19 -1.68
N ARG A 75 -12.59 18.98 -2.76
CA ARG A 75 -13.00 20.00 -3.75
C ARG A 75 -14.52 20.05 -3.87
N PRO A 76 -15.11 21.23 -4.10
CA PRO A 76 -16.56 21.33 -4.31
C PRO A 76 -17.03 20.50 -5.51
N VAL A 77 -18.17 19.81 -5.38
CA VAL A 77 -18.83 19.06 -6.46
C VAL A 77 -19.11 19.97 -7.67
N SER A 78 -19.42 21.25 -7.46
CA SER A 78 -19.70 22.20 -8.52
C SER A 78 -18.55 22.37 -9.53
N LEU A 79 -17.31 22.18 -9.11
CA LEU A 79 -16.14 22.29 -10.01
C LEU A 79 -16.09 21.14 -11.02
N VAL A 80 -16.21 19.90 -10.55
CA VAL A 80 -16.15 18.72 -11.44
C VAL A 80 -17.41 18.63 -12.33
N LEU A 81 -18.56 19.13 -11.88
CA LEU A 81 -19.76 19.25 -12.72
C LEU A 81 -19.59 20.30 -13.82
N ALA A 82 -18.81 21.38 -13.56
CA ALA A 82 -18.56 22.43 -14.54
C ALA A 82 -17.46 22.03 -15.54
N ASP A 83 -16.44 21.31 -15.10
CA ASP A 83 -15.30 20.91 -15.93
C ASP A 83 -14.81 19.50 -15.58
N TYR A 84 -14.89 18.59 -16.55
CA TYR A 84 -14.34 17.23 -16.46
C TYR A 84 -12.83 17.20 -16.12
N ASN A 85 -12.08 18.22 -16.52
CA ASN A 85 -10.64 18.28 -16.24
C ASN A 85 -10.35 18.35 -14.75
N GLU A 86 -11.26 18.81 -13.90
CA GLU A 86 -11.09 18.76 -12.43
C GLU A 86 -10.82 17.35 -11.91
N TRP A 87 -11.54 16.33 -12.44
CA TRP A 87 -11.24 14.95 -12.11
C TRP A 87 -9.88 14.53 -12.67
N ARG A 88 -9.62 14.84 -13.94
CA ARG A 88 -8.40 14.48 -14.63
C ARG A 88 -7.15 15.04 -13.93
N ASP A 89 -7.19 16.30 -13.55
CA ASP A 89 -6.11 17.02 -12.87
C ASP A 89 -5.90 16.59 -11.42
N SER A 90 -6.89 15.92 -10.83
CA SER A 90 -6.77 15.31 -9.50
C SER A 90 -6.05 13.97 -9.53
N ILE A 91 -5.92 13.31 -10.69
CA ILE A 91 -5.26 12.00 -10.79
C ILE A 91 -3.76 12.17 -10.57
N TYR A 92 -3.15 11.23 -9.82
CA TYR A 92 -1.71 11.18 -9.66
C TYR A 92 -1.02 11.05 -11.02
N PRO A 93 0.03 11.85 -11.34
CA PRO A 93 0.57 11.95 -12.69
C PRO A 93 0.92 10.61 -13.36
N ASP A 94 1.52 9.68 -12.60
CA ASP A 94 1.91 8.37 -13.13
C ASP A 94 0.71 7.47 -13.46
N ASP A 95 -0.47 7.74 -12.89
CA ASP A 95 -1.66 6.92 -13.04
C ASP A 95 -2.64 7.48 -14.08
N LEU A 96 -2.40 8.69 -14.60
CA LEU A 96 -3.31 9.40 -15.52
C LEU A 96 -3.61 8.57 -16.79
N GLU A 97 -2.57 8.09 -17.45
CA GLU A 97 -2.73 7.29 -18.68
C GLU A 97 -3.53 6.01 -18.43
N PHE A 98 -3.28 5.35 -17.30
CA PHE A 98 -4.04 4.16 -16.90
C PHE A 98 -5.52 4.50 -16.64
N ALA A 99 -5.81 5.57 -15.88
CA ALA A 99 -7.16 5.96 -15.52
C ALA A 99 -7.99 6.33 -16.76
N GLU A 100 -7.43 7.09 -17.70
CA GLU A 100 -8.11 7.45 -18.95
C GLU A 100 -8.33 6.24 -19.86
N ARG A 101 -7.31 5.41 -20.05
CA ARG A 101 -7.39 4.20 -20.90
C ARG A 101 -8.39 3.19 -20.35
N SER A 102 -8.37 2.96 -19.04
CA SER A 102 -9.29 2.02 -18.39
C SER A 102 -10.75 2.54 -18.44
N LEU A 103 -10.98 3.84 -18.36
CA LEU A 103 -12.30 4.42 -18.56
C LEU A 103 -12.80 4.19 -20.00
N ALA A 104 -11.94 4.41 -21.00
CA ALA A 104 -12.30 4.16 -22.40
C ALA A 104 -12.60 2.67 -22.70
N GLN A 105 -11.99 1.74 -21.96
CA GLN A 105 -12.26 0.30 -22.11
C GLN A 105 -13.71 -0.09 -21.80
N VAL A 106 -14.43 0.71 -21.01
CA VAL A 106 -15.86 0.48 -20.72
C VAL A 106 -16.69 0.43 -22.00
N LEU A 107 -16.35 1.24 -23.00
CA LEU A 107 -17.05 1.25 -24.30
C LEU A 107 -16.94 -0.07 -25.05
N LEU A 108 -15.83 -0.79 -24.88
CA LEU A 108 -15.57 -2.07 -25.55
C LEU A 108 -16.12 -3.26 -24.76
N LYS A 109 -16.06 -3.19 -23.44
CA LYS A 109 -16.38 -4.30 -22.54
C LYS A 109 -17.77 -4.21 -21.90
N GLY A 110 -18.39 -3.05 -21.93
CA GLY A 110 -19.67 -2.76 -21.24
C GLY A 110 -19.48 -2.44 -19.76
N SER A 111 -18.41 -2.94 -19.13
CA SER A 111 -18.04 -2.68 -17.74
C SER A 111 -16.54 -2.77 -17.52
N VAL A 112 -16.03 -2.09 -16.49
CA VAL A 112 -14.68 -2.28 -15.95
C VAL A 112 -14.79 -2.22 -14.41
N GLU A 113 -14.32 -3.26 -13.73
CA GLU A 113 -14.49 -3.41 -12.27
C GLU A 113 -13.20 -3.21 -11.48
N ASP A 114 -12.03 -3.34 -12.13
CA ASP A 114 -10.73 -3.32 -11.46
C ASP A 114 -9.91 -2.09 -11.87
N ARG A 115 -10.43 -0.89 -11.53
CA ARG A 115 -9.73 0.37 -11.77
C ARG A 115 -9.23 0.92 -10.44
N GLU A 116 -8.00 0.57 -10.07
CA GLU A 116 -7.35 1.17 -8.90
C GLU A 116 -6.33 2.21 -9.37
N TYR A 117 -6.46 3.45 -8.88
CA TYR A 117 -5.55 4.55 -9.19
C TYR A 117 -5.48 5.55 -8.04
N ARG A 118 -4.42 6.34 -8.04
CA ARG A 118 -4.19 7.38 -7.03
C ARG A 118 -4.72 8.72 -7.48
N ILE A 119 -5.20 9.49 -6.53
CA ILE A 119 -5.53 10.91 -6.71
C ILE A 119 -4.74 11.77 -5.73
N LEU A 120 -4.62 13.06 -6.05
CA LEU A 120 -4.16 14.11 -5.15
C LEU A 120 -5.37 14.94 -4.74
N ASN A 121 -5.74 14.90 -3.45
CA ASN A 121 -6.81 15.74 -2.93
C ASN A 121 -6.38 17.22 -2.89
N ALA A 122 -7.30 18.12 -2.51
CA ALA A 122 -7.02 19.55 -2.44
C ALA A 122 -5.89 19.93 -1.47
N GLU A 123 -5.59 19.08 -0.49
CA GLU A 123 -4.51 19.25 0.49
C GLU A 123 -3.17 18.66 -0.01
N GLY A 124 -3.13 18.11 -1.23
CA GLY A 124 -1.95 17.44 -1.79
C GLY A 124 -1.67 16.05 -1.23
N GLN A 125 -2.62 15.46 -0.50
CA GLN A 125 -2.48 14.10 0.03
C GLN A 125 -2.85 13.08 -1.05
N VAL A 126 -2.08 11.99 -1.11
CA VAL A 126 -2.36 10.86 -1.99
C VAL A 126 -3.48 10.01 -1.40
N ARG A 127 -4.52 9.74 -2.20
CA ARG A 127 -5.59 8.78 -1.89
C ARG A 127 -5.68 7.72 -2.97
N TRP A 128 -6.02 6.51 -2.59
CA TRP A 128 -6.26 5.41 -3.49
C TRP A 128 -7.75 5.25 -3.72
N LEU A 129 -8.15 5.19 -4.98
CA LEU A 129 -9.53 4.90 -5.37
C LEU A 129 -9.62 3.53 -6.04
N SER A 130 -10.67 2.78 -5.69
CA SER A 130 -11.14 1.62 -6.45
C SER A 130 -12.42 2.01 -7.15
N ASP A 131 -12.38 2.07 -8.47
CA ASP A 131 -13.46 2.60 -9.29
C ASP A 131 -14.02 1.51 -10.20
N LYS A 132 -15.34 1.31 -10.13
CA LYS A 132 -16.09 0.38 -10.96
C LYS A 132 -17.05 1.17 -11.84
N CYS A 133 -17.06 0.89 -13.11
CA CYS A 133 -17.89 1.64 -14.04
C CYS A 133 -18.55 0.76 -15.11
N TYR A 134 -19.72 1.19 -15.56
CA TYR A 134 -20.64 0.45 -16.42
C TYR A 134 -21.29 1.39 -17.44
N ILE A 135 -21.61 0.88 -18.62
CA ILE A 135 -22.48 1.61 -19.56
C ILE A 135 -23.92 1.51 -19.08
N ASN A 136 -24.59 2.64 -18.96
CA ASN A 136 -26.03 2.68 -18.70
C ASN A 136 -26.80 2.43 -20.00
N GLN A 137 -27.35 1.22 -20.17
CA GLN A 137 -28.09 0.81 -21.37
C GLN A 137 -29.58 1.17 -21.34
N GLN A 138 -30.10 1.83 -20.30
CA GLN A 138 -31.54 2.03 -20.08
C GLN A 138 -32.09 3.38 -20.59
N ARG A 139 -31.40 4.08 -21.48
CA ARG A 139 -31.89 5.37 -21.99
C ARG A 139 -32.48 5.26 -23.41
N GLU A 140 -33.61 5.96 -23.61
CA GLU A 140 -34.30 6.13 -24.91
C GLU A 140 -33.51 6.98 -25.93
N ASP A 141 -32.43 7.68 -25.45
CA ASP A 141 -31.52 8.46 -26.29
C ASP A 141 -30.28 7.63 -26.61
N ASP A 142 -29.74 7.69 -27.82
CA ASP A 142 -28.52 7.01 -28.27
C ASP A 142 -27.21 7.46 -27.54
N ARG A 143 -27.33 8.27 -26.48
CA ARG A 143 -26.17 8.79 -25.72
C ARG A 143 -25.52 7.71 -24.86
N VAL A 144 -24.19 7.64 -24.94
CA VAL A 144 -23.38 6.73 -24.11
C VAL A 144 -23.11 7.37 -22.76
N ILE A 145 -23.83 6.91 -21.73
CA ILE A 145 -23.60 7.34 -20.35
C ILE A 145 -22.90 6.24 -19.59
N ILE A 146 -21.76 6.61 -18.99
CA ILE A 146 -21.02 5.75 -18.09
C ILE A 146 -21.41 6.14 -16.67
N VAL A 147 -21.74 5.15 -15.85
CA VAL A 147 -22.02 5.33 -14.42
C VAL A 147 -20.99 4.53 -13.63
N GLY A 148 -20.59 5.03 -12.48
CA GLY A 148 -19.62 4.35 -11.67
C GLY A 148 -19.72 4.65 -10.19
N ILE A 149 -18.96 3.86 -9.44
CA ILE A 149 -18.75 4.00 -8.02
C ILE A 149 -17.24 3.94 -7.73
N ALA A 150 -16.70 5.00 -7.14
CA ALA A 150 -15.32 5.11 -6.74
C ALA A 150 -15.24 5.09 -5.21
N GLU A 151 -14.66 4.02 -4.66
CA GLU A 151 -14.45 3.80 -3.23
C GLU A 151 -13.05 4.28 -2.83
N ASP A 152 -12.94 5.02 -1.72
CA ASP A 152 -11.66 5.35 -1.11
C ASP A 152 -11.10 4.11 -0.38
N ILE A 153 -10.07 3.49 -0.96
CA ILE A 153 -9.39 2.32 -0.43
C ILE A 153 -8.03 2.66 0.22
N THR A 154 -7.81 3.93 0.56
CA THR A 154 -6.52 4.41 1.09
C THR A 154 -6.16 3.68 2.38
N GLU A 155 -7.10 3.57 3.32
CA GLU A 155 -6.89 2.85 4.58
C GLU A 155 -6.59 1.36 4.32
N LYS A 156 -7.33 0.72 3.42
CA LYS A 156 -7.08 -0.67 3.02
C LYS A 156 -5.65 -0.85 2.48
N LYS A 157 -5.21 0.03 1.56
CA LYS A 157 -3.85 -0.01 0.99
C LYS A 157 -2.76 0.24 2.04
N GLN A 158 -3.01 1.14 2.99
CA GLN A 158 -2.10 1.39 4.11
C GLN A 158 -1.97 0.16 5.01
N LEU A 159 -3.10 -0.46 5.36
CA LEU A 159 -3.11 -1.69 6.16
C LEU A 159 -2.44 -2.86 5.43
N GLU A 160 -2.71 -3.04 4.13
CA GLU A 160 -2.05 -4.05 3.31
C GLU A 160 -0.53 -3.85 3.28
N SER A 161 -0.08 -2.60 3.07
CA SER A 161 1.34 -2.24 3.07
C SER A 161 2.00 -2.50 4.44
N GLU A 162 1.32 -2.12 5.52
CA GLU A 162 1.83 -2.36 6.87
C GLU A 162 1.87 -3.85 7.23
N LEU A 163 0.84 -4.62 6.86
CA LEU A 163 0.84 -6.08 7.01
C LEU A 163 1.99 -6.71 6.23
N GLN A 164 2.22 -6.27 4.99
CA GLN A 164 3.34 -6.75 4.18
C GLN A 164 4.68 -6.40 4.84
N ARG A 165 4.83 -5.18 5.35
CA ARG A 165 6.02 -4.74 6.08
C ARG A 165 6.27 -5.60 7.32
N LEU A 166 5.26 -5.81 8.16
CA LEU A 166 5.36 -6.66 9.35
C LEU A 166 5.65 -8.13 9.01
N ALA A 167 5.12 -8.59 7.88
CA ALA A 167 5.37 -9.95 7.41
C ALA A 167 6.80 -10.18 6.93
N THR A 168 7.48 -9.14 6.40
CA THR A 168 8.75 -9.29 5.69
C THR A 168 9.94 -8.63 6.40
N THR A 169 9.71 -7.64 7.28
CA THR A 169 10.81 -6.89 7.89
C THR A 169 10.88 -7.07 9.41
N ASP A 170 12.06 -6.98 9.96
CA ASP A 170 12.30 -6.86 11.40
C ASP A 170 11.94 -5.46 11.87
N VAL A 171 11.11 -5.36 12.89
CA VAL A 171 10.54 -4.08 13.37
C VAL A 171 11.62 -3.11 13.85
N LEU A 172 12.68 -3.62 14.50
CA LEU A 172 13.75 -2.80 15.03
C LEU A 172 14.71 -2.30 13.94
N THR A 173 15.16 -3.20 13.09
CA THR A 173 16.26 -2.94 12.16
C THR A 173 15.78 -2.59 10.74
N GLN A 174 14.50 -2.79 10.44
CA GLN A 174 13.93 -2.61 9.09
C GLN A 174 14.70 -3.39 7.99
N SER A 175 15.45 -4.42 8.37
CA SER A 175 16.01 -5.43 7.47
C SER A 175 15.01 -6.58 7.27
N SER A 176 15.29 -7.53 6.39
CA SER A 176 14.45 -8.72 6.28
C SER A 176 14.36 -9.44 7.64
N ASN A 177 13.15 -9.83 8.06
CA ASN A 177 12.99 -10.65 9.26
C ASN A 177 13.39 -12.10 8.98
N ARG A 178 13.57 -12.90 10.05
CA ARG A 178 13.99 -14.30 9.96
C ARG A 178 13.19 -15.11 8.96
N ARG A 179 11.83 -15.02 9.04
CA ARG A 179 10.96 -15.82 8.18
C ARG A 179 11.15 -15.47 6.71
N HIS A 180 11.02 -14.21 6.38
CA HIS A 180 11.13 -13.74 5.00
C HIS A 180 12.54 -13.97 4.43
N PHE A 181 13.59 -13.79 5.25
CA PHE A 181 14.95 -14.09 4.84
C PHE A 181 15.11 -15.57 4.41
N PHE A 182 14.64 -16.53 5.22
CA PHE A 182 14.77 -17.94 4.88
C PHE A 182 13.84 -18.36 3.73
N GLU A 183 12.67 -17.77 3.58
CA GLU A 183 11.80 -17.98 2.40
C GLU A 183 12.51 -17.55 1.10
N CYS A 184 13.10 -16.36 1.07
CA CYS A 184 13.87 -15.88 -0.08
C CYS A 184 15.17 -16.66 -0.29
N ALA A 185 15.86 -17.03 0.78
CA ALA A 185 17.08 -17.83 0.71
C ALA A 185 16.81 -19.23 0.12
N GLN A 186 15.68 -19.85 0.48
CA GLN A 186 15.26 -21.12 -0.09
C GLN A 186 14.97 -20.99 -1.59
N GLN A 187 14.25 -19.96 -2.02
CA GLN A 187 14.00 -19.69 -3.43
C GLN A 187 15.30 -19.49 -4.22
N ALA A 188 16.24 -18.73 -3.67
CA ALA A 188 17.54 -18.51 -4.30
C ALA A 188 18.36 -19.79 -4.39
N PHE A 189 18.30 -20.64 -3.37
CA PHE A 189 18.96 -21.95 -3.34
C PHE A 189 18.39 -22.87 -4.41
N ASP A 190 17.06 -22.98 -4.50
CA ASP A 190 16.38 -23.84 -5.47
C ASP A 190 16.71 -23.40 -6.90
N SER A 191 16.61 -22.09 -7.19
CA SER A 191 16.96 -21.53 -8.49
C SER A 191 18.44 -21.75 -8.85
N ALA A 192 19.34 -21.55 -7.89
CA ALA A 192 20.78 -21.74 -8.12
C ALA A 192 21.10 -23.21 -8.47
N ARG A 193 20.40 -24.16 -7.85
CA ARG A 193 20.54 -25.59 -8.16
C ARG A 193 19.94 -25.98 -9.51
N GLU A 194 18.79 -25.45 -9.87
CA GLU A 194 18.15 -25.70 -11.15
C GLU A 194 18.96 -25.15 -12.33
N ASP A 195 19.47 -23.91 -12.17
CA ASP A 195 20.19 -23.20 -13.23
C ASP A 195 21.68 -23.51 -13.26
N GLY A 196 22.21 -24.21 -12.24
CA GLY A 196 23.66 -24.45 -12.07
C GLY A 196 24.45 -23.17 -11.82
N THR A 197 23.82 -22.16 -11.20
CA THR A 197 24.46 -20.86 -10.91
C THR A 197 25.06 -20.84 -9.51
N PRO A 198 26.14 -20.08 -9.26
CA PRO A 198 26.72 -19.99 -7.95
C PRO A 198 25.81 -19.25 -6.97
N LEU A 199 25.91 -19.61 -5.70
CA LEU A 199 25.23 -19.00 -4.58
C LEU A 199 26.16 -18.93 -3.39
N ALA A 200 26.24 -17.79 -2.68
CA ALA A 200 26.97 -17.69 -1.43
C ALA A 200 26.03 -17.29 -0.29
N PHE A 201 26.39 -17.73 0.91
CA PHE A 201 25.66 -17.46 2.14
C PHE A 201 26.64 -16.93 3.19
N LEU A 202 26.28 -15.83 3.85
CA LEU A 202 27.01 -15.20 4.93
C LEU A 202 26.19 -15.24 6.21
N LEU A 203 26.77 -15.69 7.28
CA LEU A 203 26.23 -15.56 8.62
C LEU A 203 27.13 -14.60 9.43
N LEU A 204 26.53 -13.72 10.20
CA LEU A 204 27.20 -12.67 10.95
C LEU A 204 26.62 -12.57 12.35
N ASP A 205 27.48 -12.43 13.35
CA ASP A 205 27.10 -12.24 14.75
C ASP A 205 27.92 -11.09 15.36
N ILE A 206 27.27 -10.27 16.17
CA ILE A 206 27.90 -9.12 16.83
C ILE A 206 28.73 -9.60 18.01
N ASP A 207 30.03 -9.32 17.97
CA ASP A 207 30.94 -9.70 19.03
C ASP A 207 30.60 -8.99 20.33
N ASP A 208 30.53 -9.76 21.43
CA ASP A 208 30.31 -9.27 22.79
C ASP A 208 29.02 -8.42 22.97
N PHE A 209 27.98 -8.66 22.16
CA PHE A 209 26.73 -7.87 22.19
C PHE A 209 26.09 -7.86 23.58
N LYS A 210 26.14 -8.97 24.31
CA LYS A 210 25.69 -9.03 25.69
C LYS A 210 26.43 -8.03 26.59
N VAL A 211 27.72 -7.88 26.42
CA VAL A 211 28.53 -6.91 27.20
C VAL A 211 28.11 -5.48 26.90
N ILE A 212 27.75 -5.19 25.65
CA ILE A 212 27.22 -3.88 25.24
C ILE A 212 25.89 -3.60 25.98
N ASN A 213 24.98 -4.56 25.95
CA ASN A 213 23.69 -4.44 26.66
C ASN A 213 23.87 -4.27 28.18
N ASP A 214 24.76 -5.09 28.79
CA ASP A 214 25.00 -5.06 30.23
C ASP A 214 25.69 -3.77 30.67
N SER A 215 26.54 -3.18 29.82
CA SER A 215 27.33 -1.96 30.14
C SER A 215 26.58 -0.66 29.83
N TYR A 216 25.82 -0.61 28.72
CA TYR A 216 25.25 0.63 28.20
C TYR A 216 23.72 0.60 28.12
N GLY A 217 23.10 -0.56 28.42
CA GLY A 217 21.65 -0.75 28.38
C GLY A 217 21.12 -1.19 27.03
N HIS A 218 19.91 -1.76 27.05
CA HIS A 218 19.27 -2.32 25.85
C HIS A 218 18.99 -1.29 24.74
N GLN A 219 18.75 -0.02 25.08
CA GLN A 219 18.55 1.03 24.08
C GLN A 219 19.79 1.25 23.21
N GLU A 220 20.98 1.19 23.82
CA GLU A 220 22.25 1.28 23.08
C GLU A 220 22.45 0.02 22.21
N GLY A 221 22.15 -1.17 22.74
CA GLY A 221 22.15 -2.39 21.96
C GLY A 221 21.20 -2.31 20.74
N ASP A 222 20.03 -1.74 20.89
CA ASP A 222 19.08 -1.52 19.80
C ASP A 222 19.66 -0.58 18.73
N GLN A 223 20.34 0.50 19.13
CA GLN A 223 21.04 1.39 18.19
C GLN A 223 22.15 0.66 17.42
N VAL A 224 22.93 -0.19 18.11
CA VAL A 224 23.95 -1.01 17.47
C VAL A 224 23.33 -1.91 16.40
N LEU A 225 22.25 -2.61 16.71
CA LEU A 225 21.53 -3.47 15.76
C LEU A 225 21.02 -2.68 14.54
N GLN A 226 20.44 -1.51 14.75
CA GLN A 226 19.96 -0.64 13.67
C GLN A 226 21.12 -0.18 12.75
N ARG A 227 22.22 0.29 13.33
CA ARG A 227 23.37 0.79 12.56
C ARG A 227 24.06 -0.33 11.76
N ILE A 228 24.14 -1.55 12.30
CA ILE A 228 24.64 -2.72 11.57
C ILE A 228 23.71 -3.07 10.41
N ALA A 229 22.41 -3.06 10.63
CA ALA A 229 21.44 -3.29 9.55
C ALA A 229 21.55 -2.27 8.42
N ASP A 230 21.75 -0.99 8.77
CA ASP A 230 21.94 0.08 7.78
C ASP A 230 23.25 -0.10 7.01
N SER A 231 24.33 -0.52 7.69
CA SER A 231 25.59 -0.88 7.03
C SER A 231 25.42 -2.04 6.04
N GLY A 232 24.67 -3.08 6.44
CA GLY A 232 24.33 -4.19 5.55
C GLY A 232 23.60 -3.74 4.30
N LYS A 233 22.52 -2.94 4.46
CA LYS A 233 21.75 -2.40 3.34
C LYS A 233 22.59 -1.51 2.40
N ALA A 234 23.52 -0.73 2.94
CA ALA A 234 24.36 0.17 2.15
C ALA A 234 25.45 -0.58 1.36
N VAL A 235 25.91 -1.71 1.87
CA VAL A 235 27.01 -2.49 1.28
C VAL A 235 26.51 -3.44 0.19
N LEU A 236 25.32 -4.02 0.35
CA LEU A 236 24.78 -5.02 -0.54
C LEU A 236 24.18 -4.39 -1.82
N ARG A 237 24.28 -5.08 -2.94
CA ARG A 237 23.69 -4.66 -4.22
C ARG A 237 22.21 -5.04 -4.33
N ARG A 238 21.52 -4.46 -5.29
CA ARG A 238 20.17 -4.90 -5.65
C ARG A 238 20.20 -6.36 -6.13
N GLY A 239 19.46 -7.23 -5.45
CA GLY A 239 19.43 -8.67 -5.73
C GLY A 239 20.11 -9.52 -4.63
N ASP A 240 20.96 -8.92 -3.81
CA ASP A 240 21.39 -9.54 -2.55
C ASP A 240 20.32 -9.30 -1.48
N LEU A 241 20.21 -10.21 -0.52
CA LEU A 241 19.29 -10.05 0.61
C LEU A 241 20.09 -10.00 1.91
N PHE A 242 19.69 -9.09 2.81
CA PHE A 242 20.23 -8.97 4.16
C PHE A 242 19.10 -9.00 5.18
N GLY A 243 19.22 -9.82 6.21
CA GLY A 243 18.18 -10.00 7.21
C GLY A 243 18.73 -10.22 8.61
N ARG A 244 17.93 -9.85 9.62
CA ARG A 244 18.16 -10.20 11.02
C ARG A 244 17.48 -11.52 11.29
N ILE A 245 18.23 -12.55 11.65
CA ILE A 245 17.75 -13.92 11.82
C ILE A 245 17.72 -14.39 13.27
N GLY A 246 18.32 -13.63 14.17
CA GLY A 246 18.38 -13.91 15.61
C GLY A 246 18.44 -12.63 16.43
N GLY A 247 18.74 -12.73 17.72
CA GLY A 247 18.89 -11.58 18.61
C GLY A 247 19.95 -10.60 18.14
N GLU A 248 21.17 -11.08 17.92
CA GLU A 248 22.34 -10.34 17.46
C GLU A 248 22.93 -10.89 16.16
N GLU A 249 22.19 -11.80 15.51
CA GLU A 249 22.61 -12.51 14.32
C GLU A 249 21.95 -11.92 13.07
N PHE A 250 22.77 -11.72 12.05
CA PHE A 250 22.34 -11.32 10.71
C PHE A 250 22.83 -12.32 9.67
N ALA A 251 22.15 -12.36 8.54
CA ALA A 251 22.57 -13.18 7.40
C ALA A 251 22.44 -12.42 6.09
N ALA A 252 23.27 -12.82 5.13
CA ALA A 252 23.13 -12.36 3.74
C ALA A 252 23.18 -13.54 2.77
N ILE A 253 22.47 -13.39 1.64
CA ILE A 253 22.54 -14.32 0.52
C ILE A 253 22.91 -13.57 -0.75
N PHE A 254 23.79 -14.18 -1.56
CA PHE A 254 24.37 -13.58 -2.75
C PHE A 254 24.11 -14.45 -3.98
N PRO A 255 22.96 -14.29 -4.65
CA PRO A 255 22.67 -15.01 -5.89
C PRO A 255 23.67 -14.66 -6.99
N GLY A 256 24.13 -15.66 -7.73
CA GLY A 256 25.10 -15.49 -8.81
C GLY A 256 26.54 -15.22 -8.34
N CYS A 257 26.84 -15.44 -7.06
CA CYS A 257 28.19 -15.33 -6.49
C CYS A 257 28.58 -16.65 -5.81
N ASP A 258 29.81 -17.08 -5.97
CA ASP A 258 30.44 -18.09 -5.10
C ASP A 258 31.03 -17.41 -3.86
N ALA A 259 31.59 -18.20 -2.92
CA ALA A 259 32.19 -17.67 -1.70
C ALA A 259 33.38 -16.73 -1.98
N GLN A 260 34.15 -16.97 -3.04
CA GLN A 260 35.29 -16.13 -3.40
C GLN A 260 34.82 -14.76 -3.93
N MET A 261 33.76 -14.73 -4.71
CA MET A 261 33.16 -13.49 -5.23
C MET A 261 32.44 -12.69 -4.12
N ALA A 262 31.86 -13.36 -3.14
CA ALA A 262 31.15 -12.74 -2.01
C ALA A 262 32.09 -12.20 -0.92
N GLU A 263 33.29 -12.72 -0.79
CA GLU A 263 34.26 -12.34 0.27
C GLU A 263 34.58 -10.84 0.27
N PRO A 264 34.88 -10.16 -0.86
CA PRO A 264 35.11 -8.72 -0.84
C PRO A 264 33.92 -7.91 -0.32
N VAL A 265 32.68 -8.43 -0.49
CA VAL A 265 31.46 -7.81 0.05
C VAL A 265 31.40 -7.99 1.56
N ALA A 266 31.68 -9.20 2.06
CA ALA A 266 31.76 -9.50 3.49
C ALA A 266 32.84 -8.65 4.17
N GLU A 267 34.05 -8.52 3.57
CA GLU A 267 35.10 -7.64 4.05
C GLU A 267 34.71 -6.17 4.08
N ARG A 268 34.00 -5.70 3.04
CA ARG A 268 33.51 -4.32 3.02
C ARG A 268 32.50 -4.10 4.13
N LEU A 269 31.59 -5.03 4.35
CA LEU A 269 30.63 -4.98 5.46
C LEU A 269 31.35 -4.94 6.81
N GLN A 270 32.33 -5.78 7.03
CA GLN A 270 33.14 -5.79 8.25
C GLN A 270 33.82 -4.44 8.49
N ARG A 271 34.46 -3.86 7.45
CA ARG A 271 35.14 -2.55 7.55
C ARG A 271 34.14 -1.43 7.86
N GLU A 272 32.95 -1.43 7.26
CA GLU A 272 31.92 -0.42 7.55
C GLU A 272 31.40 -0.55 8.99
N ILE A 273 31.21 -1.78 9.48
CA ILE A 273 30.81 -2.00 10.89
C ILE A 273 31.91 -1.55 11.85
N GLN A 274 33.18 -1.85 11.59
CA GLN A 274 34.32 -1.42 12.42
C GLN A 274 34.46 0.12 12.49
N ARG A 275 34.00 0.86 11.47
CA ARG A 275 33.97 2.34 11.46
C ARG A 275 32.86 2.94 12.28
N LEU A 276 31.88 2.14 12.69
CA LEU A 276 30.80 2.64 13.53
C LEU A 276 31.37 3.05 14.88
N SER A 277 30.97 4.22 15.33
CA SER A 277 31.29 4.75 16.64
C SER A 277 30.01 5.07 17.38
N PHE A 278 29.91 4.62 18.60
CA PHE A 278 28.78 4.83 19.50
C PHE A 278 29.26 5.61 20.72
N SER A 279 28.39 6.44 21.28
CA SER A 279 28.74 7.28 22.44
C SER A 279 27.71 7.10 23.54
N HIS A 280 28.18 6.80 24.74
CA HIS A 280 27.36 6.75 25.96
C HIS A 280 27.96 7.68 27.02
N GLY A 281 27.32 8.83 27.27
CA GLY A 281 27.91 9.91 28.07
C GLY A 281 29.19 10.43 27.43
N GLU A 282 30.29 10.42 28.17
CA GLU A 282 31.65 10.81 27.69
C GLU A 282 32.43 9.66 27.06
N GLN A 283 31.91 8.44 27.11
CA GLN A 283 32.61 7.26 26.59
C GLN A 283 32.21 7.00 25.14
N THR A 284 33.23 6.65 24.33
CA THR A 284 33.04 6.22 22.94
C THR A 284 33.48 4.78 22.80
N TYR A 285 32.68 3.95 22.12
CA TYR A 285 33.01 2.54 21.88
C TYR A 285 32.70 2.14 20.44
N GLY A 286 33.37 1.11 19.97
CA GLY A 286 33.15 0.48 18.68
C GLY A 286 32.58 -0.92 18.85
N VAL A 287 32.16 -1.51 17.74
CA VAL A 287 31.66 -2.89 17.67
C VAL A 287 32.37 -3.65 16.57
N THR A 288 32.49 -4.96 16.74
CA THR A 288 33.02 -5.86 15.72
C THR A 288 32.03 -7.00 15.48
N VAL A 289 32.25 -7.74 14.40
CA VAL A 289 31.42 -8.88 14.02
C VAL A 289 32.29 -10.06 13.63
N SER A 290 31.86 -11.26 13.97
CA SER A 290 32.43 -12.52 13.47
C SER A 290 31.55 -13.04 12.35
N GLN A 291 32.14 -13.45 11.23
CA GLN A 291 31.44 -13.82 10.03
C GLN A 291 31.82 -15.21 9.54
N GLY A 292 30.85 -16.00 9.11
CA GLY A 292 31.03 -17.27 8.40
C GLY A 292 30.50 -17.17 6.98
N LEU A 293 31.36 -17.37 5.99
CA LEU A 293 31.01 -17.29 4.56
C LEU A 293 31.14 -18.66 3.90
N THR A 294 30.10 -19.09 3.18
CA THR A 294 30.11 -20.33 2.41
C THR A 294 29.60 -20.15 1.00
N GLY A 295 29.97 -21.04 0.09
CA GLY A 295 29.40 -21.16 -1.24
C GLY A 295 28.58 -22.43 -1.41
N LEU A 296 27.63 -22.42 -2.31
CA LEU A 296 26.88 -23.61 -2.74
C LEU A 296 27.83 -24.62 -3.39
N THR A 297 27.72 -25.88 -2.99
CA THR A 297 28.45 -27.01 -3.54
C THR A 297 27.50 -28.06 -4.10
N GLU A 298 28.00 -29.00 -4.90
CA GLU A 298 27.21 -30.11 -5.43
C GLU A 298 26.65 -31.04 -4.35
N GLU A 299 27.30 -31.08 -3.18
CA GLU A 299 26.91 -31.90 -2.04
C GLU A 299 25.74 -31.29 -1.24
N ASP A 300 25.41 -30.02 -1.46
CA ASP A 300 24.34 -29.36 -0.74
C ASP A 300 22.96 -29.78 -1.27
N VAL A 301 22.29 -30.64 -0.55
CA VAL A 301 20.95 -31.13 -0.90
C VAL A 301 19.81 -30.20 -0.40
N ALA A 302 20.11 -29.33 0.58
CA ALA A 302 19.18 -28.40 1.18
C ALA A 302 19.90 -27.13 1.64
N LEU A 303 19.16 -26.02 1.78
CA LEU A 303 19.66 -24.76 2.30
C LEU A 303 20.27 -24.93 3.71
N ASP A 304 19.72 -25.84 4.52
CA ASP A 304 20.23 -26.14 5.87
C ASP A 304 21.70 -26.58 5.88
N SER A 305 22.18 -27.28 4.84
CA SER A 305 23.59 -27.67 4.72
C SER A 305 24.49 -26.45 4.55
N LEU A 306 24.05 -25.50 3.72
CA LEU A 306 24.77 -24.26 3.47
C LEU A 306 24.81 -23.39 4.74
N TYR A 307 23.64 -23.28 5.43
CA TYR A 307 23.53 -22.58 6.71
C TYR A 307 24.45 -23.21 7.78
N ALA A 308 24.44 -24.52 7.95
CA ALA A 308 25.24 -25.21 8.96
C ALA A 308 26.76 -24.99 8.74
N ARG A 309 27.23 -24.96 7.48
CA ARG A 309 28.63 -24.64 7.20
C ARG A 309 28.99 -23.19 7.52
N ALA A 310 28.07 -22.24 7.21
CA ALA A 310 28.26 -20.85 7.57
C ALA A 310 28.32 -20.66 9.09
N ASP A 311 27.44 -21.34 9.83
CA ASP A 311 27.41 -21.30 11.30
C ASP A 311 28.71 -21.85 11.91
N ALA A 312 29.18 -23.01 11.44
CA ALA A 312 30.44 -23.59 11.87
C ALA A 312 31.63 -22.64 11.60
N ALA A 313 31.67 -21.99 10.44
CA ALA A 313 32.68 -21.02 10.08
C ALA A 313 32.61 -19.75 10.96
N MET A 314 31.43 -19.22 11.23
CA MET A 314 31.23 -18.09 12.13
C MET A 314 31.64 -18.43 13.56
N TYR A 315 31.31 -19.63 14.06
CA TYR A 315 31.76 -20.09 15.36
C TYR A 315 33.30 -20.21 15.43
N GLN A 316 33.93 -20.65 14.34
CA GLN A 316 35.39 -20.68 14.24
C GLN A 316 35.98 -19.27 14.29
N ALA A 317 35.38 -18.29 13.61
CA ALA A 317 35.77 -16.88 13.68
C ALA A 317 35.77 -16.37 15.14
N LYS A 318 34.70 -16.65 15.88
CA LYS A 318 34.58 -16.29 17.30
C LYS A 318 35.70 -16.92 18.15
N ARG A 319 36.03 -18.17 17.89
CA ARG A 319 37.10 -18.89 18.63
C ARG A 319 38.52 -18.42 18.30
N GLN A 320 38.77 -17.97 17.09
CA GLN A 320 40.07 -17.51 16.61
C GLN A 320 40.39 -16.05 16.98
N GLY A 321 39.54 -15.40 17.78
CA GLY A 321 39.81 -14.06 18.28
C GLY A 321 38.79 -13.02 17.84
N LYS A 322 37.66 -13.46 17.28
CA LYS A 322 36.56 -12.57 16.81
C LYS A 322 37.01 -11.62 15.68
N ASN A 323 36.10 -10.71 15.28
CA ASN A 323 36.39 -9.64 14.32
C ASN A 323 37.05 -10.14 13.02
N GLN A 324 36.58 -11.23 12.45
CA GLN A 324 37.13 -11.84 11.25
C GLN A 324 36.08 -12.61 10.45
N ILE A 325 36.45 -12.95 9.23
CA ILE A 325 35.68 -13.77 8.31
C ILE A 325 36.41 -15.13 8.23
N VAL A 326 35.62 -16.20 8.35
CA VAL A 326 36.10 -17.57 8.10
C VAL A 326 35.26 -18.17 6.99
N ARG A 327 35.92 -18.87 6.06
CA ARG A 327 35.21 -19.63 5.02
C ARG A 327 34.95 -21.06 5.50
N GLY A 328 33.73 -21.53 5.25
CA GLY A 328 33.25 -22.88 5.53
C GLY A 328 33.16 -23.77 4.29
#